data_c5ac91c71d47e160e721f8b19179fdb6
#
_entry.id   c5ac91c71d47e160e721f8b19179fdb6
#
_cell.length_a   1.000
_cell.length_b   1.000
_cell.length_c   1.000
_cell.angle_alpha   90.00
_cell.angle_beta   90.00
_cell.angle_gamma   90.00
#
_symmetry.space_group_name_H-M   'P 1'
#
loop_
_entity.id
_entity.type
_entity.pdbx_description
1 polymer ?
#
loop_
_entity_poly.entity_id
_entity_poly.type
_entity_poly.pdbx_seq_one_letter_code
_entity_poly.pdbx_strand_id
1 'polypeptide(L)'
;VPGKAALDATASFVSSSSLGVLITNRLWKNNVYTEKEMVAIMTGFSAVSIGFAGLVIETAGCGKDFAKVYFISFIMVFLVEIIMVRIPPIRWKKDVFYNGKEQTPEDRKGEVKYTSKTIPTGCRRAVKRAAIARGVPKDIGLSLKDSVVIMPQVLTMISAIGVSAMIIAEYTPIFTWLGYIFQPILMVCQVPDAAAIAPSMPVGLAEMFLPVLVMNGTAATVAIGYQARVFVCLVSMVQIIFFSETATVMLATKSPIKFWELLVCFLERTIVAIPMASIAMHLFF
;
A
#
# COMPACT_ATOMS: atom_id res chain seq x y z
N VAL A 1 3.54 0.14 15.35
CA VAL A 1 2.62 1.12 14.75
C VAL A 1 1.55 1.41 15.80
N PRO A 2 1.25 2.68 16.10
CA PRO A 2 0.27 3.03 17.14
C PRO A 2 -1.15 2.60 16.74
N GLY A 3 -1.99 2.25 17.72
CA GLY A 3 -3.38 1.86 17.47
C GLY A 3 -4.22 2.92 16.75
N LYS A 4 -3.75 4.17 16.75
CA LYS A 4 -4.32 5.28 15.96
C LYS A 4 -4.25 5.04 14.45
N ALA A 5 -3.29 4.24 13.97
CA ALA A 5 -3.13 3.88 12.56
C ALA A 5 -4.28 3.01 12.02
N ALA A 6 -5.11 2.44 12.88
CA ALA A 6 -6.30 1.71 12.45
C ALA A 6 -7.26 2.57 11.60
N LEU A 7 -7.29 3.89 11.84
CA LEU A 7 -8.09 4.82 11.03
C LEU A 7 -7.57 4.89 9.59
N ASP A 8 -6.25 5.01 9.43
CA ASP A 8 -5.61 5.11 8.10
C ASP A 8 -5.74 3.81 7.32
N ALA A 9 -5.49 2.68 7.99
CA ALA A 9 -5.68 1.36 7.40
C ALA A 9 -7.14 1.15 6.96
N THR A 10 -8.12 1.47 7.82
CA THR A 10 -9.54 1.34 7.47
C THR A 10 -9.91 2.25 6.30
N ALA A 11 -9.43 3.50 6.27
CA ALA A 11 -9.69 4.44 5.18
C ALA A 11 -9.13 3.93 3.85
N SER A 12 -7.93 3.35 3.85
CA SER A 12 -7.32 2.78 2.65
C SER A 12 -8.11 1.57 2.14
N PHE A 13 -8.42 0.61 2.99
CA PHE A 13 -9.12 -0.62 2.60
C PHE A 13 -10.57 -0.40 2.13
N VAL A 14 -11.26 0.60 2.69
CA VAL A 14 -12.66 0.87 2.34
C VAL A 14 -12.80 1.86 1.18
N SER A 15 -11.88 2.83 1.07
CA SER A 15 -12.01 3.93 0.11
C SER A 15 -10.90 3.90 -0.95
N SER A 16 -9.73 4.46 -0.66
CA SER A 16 -8.57 4.45 -1.57
C SER A 16 -7.26 4.57 -0.82
N SER A 17 -6.21 4.03 -1.43
CA SER A 17 -4.83 4.16 -0.96
C SER A 17 -4.40 5.63 -0.79
N SER A 18 -4.74 6.48 -1.74
CA SER A 18 -4.44 7.91 -1.70
C SER A 18 -5.08 8.61 -0.51
N LEU A 19 -6.32 8.25 -0.16
CA LEU A 19 -6.99 8.83 1.01
C LEU A 19 -6.27 8.47 2.29
N GLY A 20 -5.80 7.22 2.42
CA GLY A 20 -4.97 6.79 3.55
C GLY A 20 -3.72 7.65 3.69
N VAL A 21 -2.98 7.86 2.59
CA VAL A 21 -1.78 8.73 2.57
C VAL A 21 -2.10 10.17 3.00
N LEU A 22 -3.19 10.75 2.50
CA LEU A 22 -3.60 12.12 2.84
C LEU A 22 -3.97 12.26 4.32
N ILE A 23 -4.71 11.29 4.87
CA ILE A 23 -5.07 11.26 6.30
C ILE A 23 -3.82 11.14 7.16
N THR A 24 -2.92 10.22 6.83
CA THR A 24 -1.66 10.02 7.56
C THR A 24 -0.81 11.28 7.57
N ASN A 25 -0.67 11.96 6.42
CA ASN A 25 0.06 13.23 6.34
C ASN A 25 -0.58 14.33 7.21
N ARG A 26 -1.91 14.42 7.21
CA ARG A 26 -2.63 15.38 8.05
C ARG A 26 -2.43 15.10 9.54
N LEU A 27 -2.46 13.83 9.94
CA LEU A 27 -2.24 13.42 11.32
C LEU A 27 -0.80 13.66 11.78
N TRP A 28 0.18 13.44 10.91
CA TRP A 28 1.58 13.80 11.18
C TRP A 28 1.75 15.32 11.40
N LYS A 29 1.20 16.15 10.51
CA LYS A 29 1.22 17.63 10.68
C LYS A 29 0.53 18.09 11.95
N ASN A 30 -0.43 17.34 12.45
CA ASN A 30 -1.11 17.58 13.72
C ASN A 30 -0.39 16.97 14.94
N ASN A 31 0.86 16.52 14.78
CA ASN A 31 1.68 15.90 15.83
C ASN A 31 1.04 14.64 16.47
N VAL A 32 0.30 13.86 15.68
CA VAL A 32 -0.27 12.59 16.12
C VAL A 32 0.71 11.45 15.89
N TYR A 33 1.45 11.51 14.77
CA TYR A 33 2.48 10.55 14.39
C TYR A 33 3.87 11.16 14.40
N THR A 34 4.88 10.34 14.66
CA THR A 34 6.27 10.68 14.38
C THR A 34 6.57 10.53 12.89
N GLU A 35 7.70 11.06 12.44
CA GLU A 35 8.18 10.90 11.05
C GLU A 35 8.26 9.42 10.66
N LYS A 36 8.83 8.58 11.53
CA LYS A 36 8.97 7.15 11.31
C LYS A 36 7.62 6.44 11.26
N GLU A 37 6.73 6.73 12.19
CA GLU A 37 5.37 6.16 12.20
C GLU A 37 4.60 6.55 10.95
N MET A 38 4.68 7.82 10.54
CA MET A 38 4.04 8.31 9.33
C MET A 38 4.54 7.56 8.09
N VAL A 39 5.86 7.46 7.90
CA VAL A 39 6.44 6.77 6.73
C VAL A 39 6.05 5.30 6.74
N ALA A 40 6.13 4.62 7.89
CA ALA A 40 5.71 3.23 8.02
C ALA A 40 4.21 3.04 7.68
N ILE A 41 3.33 3.92 8.15
CA ILE A 41 1.90 3.83 7.86
C ILE A 41 1.64 4.06 6.37
N MET A 42 2.24 5.09 5.77
CA MET A 42 2.05 5.40 4.35
C MET A 42 2.54 4.27 3.45
N THR A 43 3.72 3.72 3.72
CA THR A 43 4.32 2.66 2.89
C THR A 43 3.74 1.28 3.18
N GLY A 44 3.14 1.07 4.35
CA GLY A 44 2.66 -0.22 4.82
C GLY A 44 1.16 -0.45 4.71
N PHE A 45 0.36 0.60 4.90
CA PHE A 45 -1.09 0.46 5.02
C PHE A 45 -1.91 1.21 3.96
N SER A 46 -1.27 1.85 2.99
CA SER A 46 -1.95 2.43 1.82
C SER A 46 -2.41 1.34 0.84
N ALA A 47 -3.08 0.34 1.38
CA ALA A 47 -3.48 -0.84 0.64
C ALA A 47 -4.68 -0.55 -0.28
N VAL A 48 -4.92 -1.51 -1.13
CA VAL A 48 -5.96 -1.46 -2.16
C VAL A 48 -7.35 -1.53 -1.56
N SER A 49 -8.26 -0.71 -2.07
CA SER A 49 -9.67 -0.84 -1.70
C SER A 49 -10.25 -2.16 -2.20
N ILE A 50 -11.23 -2.67 -1.47
CA ILE A 50 -11.90 -3.95 -1.80
C ILE A 50 -12.50 -3.94 -3.22
N GLY A 51 -12.99 -2.79 -3.69
CA GLY A 51 -13.54 -2.65 -5.04
C GLY A 51 -12.48 -2.82 -6.12
N PHE A 52 -11.33 -2.18 -5.96
CA PHE A 52 -10.23 -2.31 -6.91
C PHE A 52 -9.55 -3.69 -6.82
N ALA A 53 -9.43 -4.25 -5.63
CA ALA A 53 -8.96 -5.62 -5.45
C ALA A 53 -9.84 -6.62 -6.23
N GLY A 54 -11.16 -6.40 -6.23
CA GLY A 54 -12.10 -7.19 -7.04
C GLY A 54 -11.77 -7.16 -8.53
N LEU A 55 -11.47 -5.98 -9.06
CA LEU A 55 -11.07 -5.83 -10.46
C LEU A 55 -9.77 -6.59 -10.77
N VAL A 56 -8.75 -6.46 -9.90
CA VAL A 56 -7.45 -7.15 -10.04
C VAL A 56 -7.64 -8.67 -10.05
N ILE A 57 -8.37 -9.20 -9.05
CA ILE A 57 -8.59 -10.63 -8.87
C ILE A 57 -9.42 -11.22 -10.03
N GLU A 58 -10.45 -10.52 -10.47
CA GLU A 58 -11.28 -10.95 -11.58
C GLU A 58 -10.50 -10.98 -12.89
N THR A 59 -9.74 -9.93 -13.17
CA THR A 59 -8.89 -9.84 -14.37
C THR A 59 -7.79 -10.90 -14.38
N ALA A 60 -7.26 -11.28 -13.22
CA ALA A 60 -6.32 -12.39 -13.10
C ALA A 60 -6.95 -13.76 -13.40
N GLY A 61 -8.27 -13.85 -13.49
CA GLY A 61 -9.01 -15.12 -13.65
C GLY A 61 -9.15 -15.88 -12.33
N CYS A 62 -9.05 -15.18 -11.19
CA CYS A 62 -9.11 -15.76 -9.83
C CYS A 62 -10.44 -15.44 -9.12
N GLY A 63 -11.45 -14.93 -9.82
CA GLY A 63 -12.71 -14.45 -9.24
C GLY A 63 -13.45 -15.48 -8.39
N LYS A 64 -13.37 -16.78 -8.74
CA LYS A 64 -13.97 -17.87 -7.96
C LYS A 64 -13.44 -17.94 -6.51
N ASP A 65 -12.21 -17.51 -6.28
CA ASP A 65 -11.53 -17.52 -4.98
C ASP A 65 -11.35 -16.09 -4.42
N PHE A 66 -12.17 -15.11 -4.86
CA PHE A 66 -12.05 -13.69 -4.49
C PHE A 66 -11.83 -13.47 -2.99
N ALA A 67 -12.74 -13.98 -2.16
CA ALA A 67 -12.67 -13.77 -0.73
C ALA A 67 -11.38 -14.32 -0.12
N LYS A 68 -10.94 -15.49 -0.59
CA LYS A 68 -9.73 -16.17 -0.12
C LYS A 68 -8.47 -15.40 -0.50
N VAL A 69 -8.34 -15.01 -1.78
CA VAL A 69 -7.21 -14.21 -2.28
C VAL A 69 -7.14 -12.86 -1.58
N TYR A 70 -8.28 -12.18 -1.46
CA TYR A 70 -8.35 -10.88 -0.78
C TYR A 70 -7.95 -10.96 0.69
N PHE A 71 -8.45 -11.97 1.43
CA PHE A 71 -8.15 -12.12 2.84
C PHE A 71 -6.68 -12.49 3.09
N ILE A 72 -6.11 -13.32 2.23
CA ILE A 72 -4.68 -13.67 2.27
C ILE A 72 -3.82 -12.43 1.99
N SER A 73 -4.14 -11.65 0.95
CA SER A 73 -3.39 -10.43 0.65
C SER A 73 -3.48 -9.42 1.78
N PHE A 74 -4.64 -9.29 2.43
CA PHE A 74 -4.83 -8.44 3.60
C PHE A 74 -3.88 -8.84 4.74
N ILE A 75 -3.81 -10.13 5.09
CA ILE A 75 -2.89 -10.63 6.11
C ILE A 75 -1.43 -10.38 5.70
N MET A 76 -1.10 -10.63 4.43
CA MET A 76 0.25 -10.44 3.91
C MET A 76 0.72 -8.98 4.02
N VAL A 77 -0.15 -8.01 3.77
CA VAL A 77 0.16 -6.58 3.93
C VAL A 77 0.69 -6.29 5.33
N PHE A 78 0.03 -6.80 6.38
CA PHE A 78 0.48 -6.61 7.76
C PHE A 78 1.80 -7.34 8.05
N LEU A 79 1.94 -8.58 7.58
CA LEU A 79 3.15 -9.36 7.82
C LEU A 79 4.37 -8.75 7.14
N VAL A 80 4.23 -8.31 5.89
CA VAL A 80 5.29 -7.62 5.15
C VAL A 80 5.68 -6.34 5.87
N GLU A 81 4.71 -5.55 6.35
CA GLU A 81 4.99 -4.30 7.06
C GLU A 81 5.75 -4.53 8.37
N ILE A 82 5.48 -5.60 9.09
CA ILE A 82 6.24 -5.98 10.29
C ILE A 82 7.74 -6.13 9.97
N ILE A 83 8.08 -6.61 8.79
CA ILE A 83 9.46 -6.76 8.33
C ILE A 83 10.00 -5.40 7.85
N MET A 84 9.25 -4.69 7.01
CA MET A 84 9.65 -3.43 6.38
C MET A 84 10.04 -2.34 7.40
N VAL A 85 9.31 -2.22 8.51
CA VAL A 85 9.64 -1.26 9.58
C VAL A 85 11.02 -1.50 10.21
N ARG A 86 11.59 -2.70 10.05
CA ARG A 86 12.89 -3.09 10.61
C ARG A 86 14.05 -2.94 9.63
N ILE A 87 13.75 -2.67 8.35
CA ILE A 87 14.72 -2.56 7.26
C ILE A 87 14.92 -1.07 6.91
N PRO A 88 16.13 -0.64 6.48
CA PRO A 88 16.29 0.68 5.86
C PRO A 88 15.43 0.77 4.57
N PRO A 89 14.92 1.94 4.16
CA PRO A 89 15.13 3.26 4.74
C PRO A 89 14.18 3.60 5.90
N ILE A 90 13.10 2.84 6.13
CA ILE A 90 12.09 3.14 7.17
C ILE A 90 12.74 3.13 8.56
N ARG A 91 13.62 2.15 8.82
CA ARG A 91 14.33 2.05 10.10
C ARG A 91 15.15 3.30 10.45
N TRP A 92 15.69 4.01 9.43
CA TRP A 92 16.53 5.19 9.62
C TRP A 92 15.75 6.47 9.87
N LYS A 93 14.43 6.46 9.69
CA LYS A 93 13.58 7.62 10.00
C LYS A 93 13.57 7.90 11.49
N LYS A 94 13.49 9.20 11.84
CA LYS A 94 13.55 9.66 13.22
C LYS A 94 12.20 9.51 13.92
N ASP A 95 12.24 9.18 15.21
CA ASP A 95 11.04 9.17 16.06
C ASP A 95 10.75 10.59 16.60
N VAL A 96 10.55 11.55 15.68
CA VAL A 96 10.33 12.98 15.96
C VAL A 96 8.98 13.41 15.39
N PHE A 97 8.21 14.16 16.15
CA PHE A 97 6.95 14.77 15.70
C PHE A 97 7.20 15.95 14.75
N TYR A 98 6.15 16.39 14.04
CA TYR A 98 6.24 17.51 13.08
C TYR A 98 6.76 18.81 13.70
N ASN A 99 6.47 19.05 15.00
CA ASN A 99 6.96 20.19 15.76
C ASN A 99 8.43 20.05 16.25
N GLY A 100 9.13 19.00 15.89
CA GLY A 100 10.51 18.75 16.27
C GLY A 100 10.70 18.09 17.67
N LYS A 101 9.61 17.78 18.38
CA LYS A 101 9.68 17.08 19.67
C LYS A 101 9.97 15.60 19.45
N GLU A 102 10.92 15.03 20.17
CA GLU A 102 11.18 13.59 20.17
C GLU A 102 10.07 12.84 20.92
N GLN A 103 9.75 11.65 20.44
CA GLN A 103 8.78 10.77 21.08
C GLN A 103 9.35 10.21 22.39
N THR A 104 8.66 10.47 23.50
CA THR A 104 9.05 9.91 24.79
C THR A 104 8.46 8.52 25.01
N PRO A 105 9.04 7.68 25.89
CA PRO A 105 8.45 6.40 26.25
C PRO A 105 7.03 6.52 26.84
N GLU A 106 6.69 7.68 27.41
CA GLU A 106 5.36 7.97 27.94
C GLU A 106 4.35 8.23 26.83
N ASP A 107 4.75 8.92 25.75
CA ASP A 107 3.92 9.13 24.56
C ASP A 107 3.54 7.80 23.92
N ARG A 108 4.42 6.78 24.01
CA ARG A 108 4.14 5.40 23.56
C ARG A 108 3.23 4.63 24.51
N LYS A 109 3.32 4.87 25.82
CA LYS A 109 2.48 4.18 26.84
C LYS A 109 1.06 4.71 26.92
N GLY A 110 0.78 5.88 26.36
CA GLY A 110 -0.55 6.51 26.36
C GLY A 110 -1.65 5.74 25.64
N GLU A 111 -1.34 4.60 25.04
CA GLU A 111 -2.31 3.73 24.42
C GLU A 111 -2.99 2.83 25.45
N VAL A 112 -4.31 2.89 25.44
CA VAL A 112 -5.19 2.19 26.39
C VAL A 112 -4.93 0.68 26.33
N LYS A 113 -4.60 0.05 27.46
CA LYS A 113 -4.56 -1.41 27.57
C LYS A 113 -5.93 -1.98 27.19
N TYR A 114 -5.94 -2.95 26.28
CA TYR A 114 -7.16 -3.63 25.87
C TYR A 114 -7.78 -4.37 27.06
N THR A 115 -8.97 -3.93 27.41
CA THR A 115 -9.78 -4.50 28.50
C THR A 115 -11.20 -4.75 27.95
N SER A 116 -12.00 -5.57 28.60
CA SER A 116 -13.42 -5.76 28.23
C SER A 116 -14.22 -4.45 28.11
N LYS A 117 -13.77 -3.39 28.77
CA LYS A 117 -14.33 -2.03 28.71
C LYS A 117 -13.82 -1.16 27.53
N THR A 118 -12.91 -1.68 26.69
CA THR A 118 -12.31 -0.89 25.61
C THR A 118 -13.34 -0.49 24.56
N ILE A 119 -14.20 -1.40 24.15
CA ILE A 119 -15.26 -1.12 23.17
C ILE A 119 -16.28 -0.10 23.69
N PRO A 120 -16.90 -0.27 24.88
CA PRO A 120 -17.79 0.74 25.43
C PRO A 120 -17.13 2.11 25.61
N THR A 121 -15.87 2.14 26.03
CA THR A 121 -15.11 3.38 26.19
C THR A 121 -14.84 4.06 24.84
N GLY A 122 -14.54 3.27 23.81
CA GLY A 122 -14.38 3.74 22.43
C GLY A 122 -15.67 4.37 21.90
N CYS A 123 -16.81 3.69 22.04
CA CYS A 123 -18.12 4.19 21.65
C CYS A 123 -18.47 5.50 22.40
N ARG A 124 -18.22 5.56 23.70
CA ARG A 124 -18.47 6.77 24.49
C ARG A 124 -17.60 7.96 24.05
N ARG A 125 -16.33 7.71 23.67
CA ARG A 125 -15.45 8.73 23.10
C ARG A 125 -15.92 9.19 21.72
N ALA A 126 -16.38 8.27 20.88
CA ALA A 126 -16.94 8.56 19.56
C ALA A 126 -18.17 9.46 19.67
N VAL A 127 -19.12 9.11 20.56
CA VAL A 127 -20.32 9.92 20.82
C VAL A 127 -19.96 11.32 21.33
N LYS A 128 -19.04 11.42 22.29
CA LYS A 128 -18.56 12.73 22.76
C LYS A 128 -17.93 13.57 21.64
N ARG A 129 -17.18 12.94 20.75
CA ARG A 129 -16.53 13.62 19.63
C ARG A 129 -17.55 14.05 18.57
N ALA A 130 -18.55 13.22 18.31
CA ALA A 130 -19.67 13.54 17.44
C ALA A 130 -20.52 14.71 17.97
N ALA A 131 -20.71 14.80 19.28
CA ALA A 131 -21.46 15.91 19.90
C ALA A 131 -20.75 17.28 19.78
N ILE A 132 -19.41 17.28 19.68
CA ILE A 132 -18.57 18.48 19.51
C ILE A 132 -18.26 18.75 18.01
N ALA A 133 -18.53 17.78 17.15
CA ALA A 133 -18.29 17.89 15.71
C ALA A 133 -19.18 18.97 15.09
N ARG A 134 -18.64 19.64 14.10
CA ARG A 134 -19.41 20.56 13.26
C ARG A 134 -20.49 19.77 12.54
N GLY A 135 -21.64 20.37 12.28
CA GLY A 135 -22.72 19.69 11.54
C GLY A 135 -22.23 19.12 10.19
N VAL A 136 -22.69 17.92 9.84
CA VAL A 136 -22.31 17.19 8.64
C VAL A 136 -22.25 18.04 7.36
N PRO A 137 -23.23 18.95 7.07
CA PRO A 137 -23.18 19.80 5.88
C PRO A 137 -21.99 20.78 5.88
N LYS A 138 -21.62 21.26 7.06
CA LYS A 138 -20.51 22.20 7.24
C LYS A 138 -19.16 21.50 7.05
N ASP A 139 -19.01 20.29 7.55
CA ASP A 139 -17.81 19.49 7.37
C ASP A 139 -17.66 19.02 5.93
N ILE A 140 -18.74 18.66 5.24
CA ILE A 140 -18.74 18.37 3.80
C ILE A 140 -18.27 19.59 3.01
N GLY A 141 -18.83 20.79 3.28
CA GLY A 141 -18.45 22.01 2.59
C GLY A 141 -16.98 22.38 2.77
N LEU A 142 -16.43 22.23 3.98
CA LEU A 142 -15.01 22.45 4.26
C LEU A 142 -14.14 21.41 3.57
N SER A 143 -14.52 20.13 3.62
CA SER A 143 -13.79 19.05 2.95
C SER A 143 -13.77 19.21 1.43
N LEU A 144 -14.87 19.66 0.82
CA LEU A 144 -14.93 19.99 -0.60
C LEU A 144 -13.99 21.15 -0.94
N LYS A 145 -14.00 22.21 -0.13
CA LYS A 145 -13.09 23.35 -0.32
C LYS A 145 -11.62 22.91 -0.23
N ASP A 146 -11.25 22.13 0.78
CA ASP A 146 -9.89 21.62 0.94
C ASP A 146 -9.51 20.70 -0.23
N SER A 147 -10.44 19.88 -0.71
CA SER A 147 -10.24 18.98 -1.85
C SER A 147 -9.98 19.78 -3.15
N VAL A 148 -10.75 20.82 -3.42
CA VAL A 148 -10.57 21.67 -4.62
C VAL A 148 -9.18 22.33 -4.63
N VAL A 149 -8.61 22.64 -3.47
CA VAL A 149 -7.25 23.23 -3.37
C VAL A 149 -6.16 22.20 -3.59
N ILE A 150 -6.33 20.97 -3.07
CA ILE A 150 -5.30 19.93 -3.11
C ILE A 150 -5.36 19.13 -4.42
N MET A 151 -6.55 18.85 -4.94
CA MET A 151 -6.79 18.01 -6.12
C MET A 151 -5.97 18.41 -7.36
N PRO A 152 -5.89 19.69 -7.78
CA PRO A 152 -5.12 20.06 -8.98
C PRO A 152 -3.65 19.67 -8.85
N GLN A 153 -3.03 19.88 -7.69
CA GLN A 153 -1.64 19.49 -7.45
C GLN A 153 -1.45 17.98 -7.53
N VAL A 154 -2.33 17.22 -6.90
CA VAL A 154 -2.28 15.75 -6.89
C VAL A 154 -2.51 15.22 -8.31
N LEU A 155 -3.53 15.70 -9.03
CA LEU A 155 -3.82 15.27 -10.40
C LEU A 155 -2.66 15.57 -11.36
N THR A 156 -2.04 16.75 -11.25
CA THR A 156 -0.88 17.11 -12.08
C THR A 156 0.29 16.14 -11.82
N MET A 157 0.57 15.83 -10.57
CA MET A 157 1.65 14.91 -10.23
C MET A 157 1.34 13.47 -10.68
N ILE A 158 0.12 12.99 -10.46
CA ILE A 158 -0.32 11.66 -10.92
C ILE A 158 -0.21 11.59 -12.45
N SER A 159 -0.68 12.59 -13.17
CA SER A 159 -0.59 12.62 -14.63
C SER A 159 0.85 12.65 -15.11
N ALA A 160 1.69 13.50 -14.54
CA ALA A 160 3.09 13.61 -14.97
C ALA A 160 3.91 12.37 -14.71
N ILE A 161 3.87 11.84 -13.48
CA ILE A 161 4.70 10.69 -13.08
C ILE A 161 4.03 9.38 -13.51
N GLY A 162 2.72 9.23 -13.29
CA GLY A 162 1.98 8.01 -13.59
C GLY A 162 1.98 7.69 -15.08
N VAL A 163 1.61 8.67 -15.92
CA VAL A 163 1.62 8.50 -17.39
C VAL A 163 3.03 8.22 -17.90
N SER A 164 4.06 8.92 -17.38
CA SER A 164 5.44 8.65 -17.76
C SER A 164 5.88 7.23 -17.40
N ALA A 165 5.53 6.76 -16.22
CA ALA A 165 5.83 5.41 -15.77
C ALA A 165 5.11 4.35 -16.61
N MET A 166 3.85 4.58 -16.99
CA MET A 166 3.10 3.69 -17.89
C MET A 166 3.69 3.65 -19.30
N ILE A 167 4.10 4.81 -19.86
CA ILE A 167 4.77 4.87 -21.17
C ILE A 167 6.07 4.05 -21.12
N ILE A 168 6.87 4.19 -20.07
CA ILE A 168 8.09 3.39 -19.90
C ILE A 168 7.76 1.89 -19.84
N ALA A 169 6.70 1.52 -19.12
CA ALA A 169 6.30 0.13 -18.98
C ALA A 169 5.84 -0.50 -20.29
N GLU A 170 5.13 0.26 -21.12
CA GLU A 170 4.52 -0.26 -22.34
C GLU A 170 5.46 -0.19 -23.56
N TYR A 171 6.21 0.90 -23.70
CA TYR A 171 7.03 1.17 -24.89
C TYR A 171 8.50 0.84 -24.73
N THR A 172 8.96 0.40 -23.56
CA THR A 172 10.38 0.04 -23.34
C THR A 172 10.52 -1.35 -22.73
N PRO A 173 11.59 -2.10 -23.03
CA PRO A 173 11.86 -3.41 -22.46
C PRO A 173 12.42 -3.34 -21.02
N ILE A 174 12.46 -2.17 -20.40
CA ILE A 174 13.10 -1.95 -19.09
C ILE A 174 12.53 -2.91 -18.04
N PHE A 175 11.22 -3.00 -17.95
CA PHE A 175 10.58 -3.88 -16.97
C PHE A 175 10.78 -5.36 -17.28
N THR A 176 10.90 -5.73 -18.55
CA THR A 176 11.27 -7.09 -18.96
C THR A 176 12.69 -7.42 -18.50
N TRP A 177 13.64 -6.52 -18.70
CA TRP A 177 15.01 -6.71 -18.22
C TRP A 177 15.10 -6.77 -16.70
N LEU A 178 14.37 -5.90 -16.00
CA LEU A 178 14.26 -5.96 -14.54
C LEU A 178 13.62 -7.26 -14.06
N GLY A 179 12.69 -7.83 -14.84
CA GLY A 179 12.09 -9.13 -14.58
C GLY A 179 13.10 -10.26 -14.46
N TYR A 180 14.17 -10.24 -15.23
CA TYR A 180 15.25 -11.24 -15.13
C TYR A 180 15.93 -11.26 -13.77
N ILE A 181 15.94 -10.14 -13.04
CA ILE A 181 16.47 -10.07 -11.68
C ILE A 181 15.57 -10.84 -10.70
N PHE A 182 14.26 -10.81 -10.93
CA PHE A 182 13.29 -11.50 -10.08
C PHE A 182 13.15 -12.98 -10.42
N GLN A 183 13.45 -13.38 -11.66
CA GLN A 183 13.30 -14.77 -12.11
C GLN A 183 14.01 -15.79 -11.21
N PRO A 184 15.29 -15.64 -10.81
CA PRO A 184 15.95 -16.61 -9.93
C PRO A 184 15.27 -16.67 -8.55
N ILE A 185 14.75 -15.54 -8.03
CA ILE A 185 14.05 -15.51 -6.75
C ILE A 185 12.74 -16.32 -6.84
N LEU A 186 11.99 -16.15 -7.92
CA LEU A 186 10.77 -16.91 -8.18
C LEU A 186 11.05 -18.41 -8.30
N MET A 187 12.14 -18.78 -8.99
CA MET A 187 12.56 -20.18 -9.14
C MET A 187 12.94 -20.81 -7.79
N VAL A 188 13.70 -20.11 -6.96
CA VAL A 188 14.05 -20.55 -5.60
C VAL A 188 12.80 -20.72 -4.74
N CYS A 189 11.82 -19.85 -4.89
CA CYS A 189 10.53 -19.93 -4.22
C CYS A 189 9.58 -20.97 -4.86
N GLN A 190 10.03 -21.74 -5.85
CA GLN A 190 9.24 -22.79 -6.53
C GLN A 190 7.92 -22.26 -7.13
N VAL A 191 7.92 -21.02 -7.59
CA VAL A 191 6.75 -20.42 -8.22
C VAL A 191 6.55 -21.02 -9.62
N PRO A 192 5.35 -21.57 -9.94
CA PRO A 192 5.08 -22.07 -11.27
C PRO A 192 5.20 -20.96 -12.33
N ASP A 193 5.60 -21.33 -13.53
CA ASP A 193 5.72 -20.42 -14.67
C ASP A 193 6.63 -19.20 -14.40
N ALA A 194 7.63 -19.34 -13.52
CA ALA A 194 8.47 -18.25 -13.02
C ALA A 194 9.04 -17.37 -14.14
N ALA A 195 9.51 -17.95 -15.24
CA ALA A 195 10.08 -17.20 -16.36
C ALA A 195 9.01 -16.34 -17.08
N ALA A 196 7.80 -16.86 -17.22
CA ALA A 196 6.70 -16.17 -17.88
C ALA A 196 6.15 -14.99 -17.07
N ILE A 197 6.13 -15.12 -15.73
CA ILE A 197 5.57 -14.09 -14.85
C ILE A 197 6.61 -13.13 -14.27
N ALA A 198 7.91 -13.41 -14.41
CA ALA A 198 8.97 -12.56 -13.87
C ALA A 198 8.88 -11.08 -14.32
N PRO A 199 8.55 -10.74 -15.59
CA PRO A 199 8.36 -9.36 -16.01
C PRO A 199 7.24 -8.63 -15.26
N SER A 200 6.25 -9.34 -14.72
CA SER A 200 5.16 -8.74 -13.97
C SER A 200 5.59 -8.19 -12.61
N MET A 201 6.69 -8.65 -12.04
CA MET A 201 7.12 -8.24 -10.69
C MET A 201 7.53 -6.76 -10.61
N PRO A 202 8.43 -6.25 -11.46
CA PRO A 202 8.85 -4.84 -11.39
C PRO A 202 7.82 -3.86 -11.93
N VAL A 203 6.90 -4.30 -12.79
CA VAL A 203 5.90 -3.43 -13.42
C VAL A 203 4.92 -2.83 -12.42
N GLY A 204 4.70 -3.50 -11.29
CA GLY A 204 3.92 -2.98 -10.17
C GLY A 204 4.43 -1.64 -9.61
N LEU A 205 5.68 -1.27 -9.89
CA LEU A 205 6.22 0.05 -9.57
C LEU A 205 5.52 1.17 -10.34
N ALA A 206 5.16 0.93 -11.60
CA ALA A 206 4.45 1.90 -12.41
C ALA A 206 2.99 2.02 -11.98
N GLU A 207 2.31 0.87 -11.95
CA GLU A 207 0.89 0.81 -11.60
C GLU A 207 0.55 -0.61 -11.10
N MET A 208 -0.26 -0.70 -10.06
CA MET A 208 -0.57 -1.93 -9.36
C MET A 208 -1.36 -2.94 -10.21
N PHE A 209 -2.14 -2.50 -11.17
CA PHE A 209 -2.92 -3.37 -12.06
C PHE A 209 -2.07 -3.97 -13.19
N LEU A 210 -0.99 -3.29 -13.58
CA LEU A 210 -0.11 -3.71 -14.68
C LEU A 210 0.48 -5.12 -14.51
N PRO A 211 0.89 -5.60 -13.33
CA PRO A 211 1.38 -6.97 -13.18
C PRO A 211 0.41 -8.02 -13.73
N VAL A 212 -0.88 -7.85 -13.45
CA VAL A 212 -1.93 -8.77 -13.93
C VAL A 212 -2.15 -8.62 -15.44
N LEU A 213 -2.10 -7.39 -15.96
CA LEU A 213 -2.23 -7.14 -17.40
C LEU A 213 -1.05 -7.72 -18.19
N VAL A 214 0.17 -7.53 -17.71
CA VAL A 214 1.39 -8.11 -18.33
C VAL A 214 1.34 -9.62 -18.30
N MET A 215 0.95 -10.22 -17.18
CA MET A 215 0.74 -11.67 -17.08
C MET A 215 -0.29 -12.16 -18.09
N ASN A 216 -1.43 -11.48 -18.23
CA ASN A 216 -2.46 -11.86 -19.20
C ASN A 216 -1.99 -11.68 -20.64
N GLY A 217 -1.21 -10.65 -20.94
CA GLY A 217 -0.54 -10.49 -22.24
C GLY A 217 0.37 -11.67 -22.56
N THR A 218 1.18 -12.11 -21.61
CA THR A 218 2.04 -13.30 -21.73
C THR A 218 1.19 -14.58 -21.86
N ALA A 219 0.07 -14.68 -21.12
CA ALA A 219 -0.82 -15.82 -21.17
C ALA A 219 -1.50 -16.03 -22.54
N ALA A 220 -1.49 -15.03 -23.41
CA ALA A 220 -1.96 -15.17 -24.79
C ALA A 220 -1.03 -16.05 -25.64
N THR A 221 0.25 -16.16 -25.27
CA THR A 221 1.27 -16.92 -26.00
C THR A 221 1.77 -18.15 -25.24
N VAL A 222 1.73 -18.12 -23.93
CA VAL A 222 2.21 -19.18 -23.03
C VAL A 222 1.14 -19.52 -22.01
N ALA A 223 0.84 -20.80 -21.84
CA ALA A 223 -0.13 -21.24 -20.83
C ALA A 223 0.39 -20.92 -19.42
N ILE A 224 -0.31 -20.08 -18.67
CA ILE A 224 -0.01 -19.75 -17.28
C ILE A 224 -1.01 -20.45 -16.36
N GLY A 225 -0.48 -21.25 -15.45
CA GLY A 225 -1.26 -22.03 -14.48
C GLY A 225 -2.02 -21.14 -13.47
N TYR A 226 -3.07 -21.72 -12.87
CA TYR A 226 -3.91 -21.00 -11.90
C TYR A 226 -3.13 -20.50 -10.70
N GLN A 227 -2.22 -21.32 -10.17
CA GLN A 227 -1.38 -20.95 -9.03
C GLN A 227 -0.47 -19.74 -9.34
N ALA A 228 0.12 -19.68 -10.54
CA ALA A 228 0.92 -18.53 -10.96
C ALA A 228 0.06 -17.26 -11.08
N ARG A 229 -1.19 -17.36 -11.53
CA ARG A 229 -2.14 -16.24 -11.58
C ARG A 229 -2.48 -15.72 -10.18
N VAL A 230 -2.77 -16.61 -9.24
CA VAL A 230 -2.98 -16.26 -7.83
C VAL A 230 -1.74 -15.61 -7.24
N PHE A 231 -0.56 -16.14 -7.51
CA PHE A 231 0.72 -15.60 -7.04
C PHE A 231 0.93 -14.15 -7.50
N VAL A 232 0.79 -13.88 -8.81
CA VAL A 232 0.92 -12.51 -9.36
C VAL A 232 -0.09 -11.57 -8.72
N CYS A 233 -1.33 -12.03 -8.55
CA CYS A 233 -2.39 -11.27 -7.92
C CYS A 233 -2.05 -10.89 -6.47
N LEU A 234 -1.58 -11.85 -5.67
CA LEU A 234 -1.16 -11.61 -4.27
C LEU A 234 0.00 -10.61 -4.20
N VAL A 235 1.05 -10.80 -5.01
CA VAL A 235 2.21 -9.88 -5.01
C VAL A 235 1.79 -8.49 -5.43
N SER A 236 1.02 -8.35 -6.52
CA SER A 236 0.50 -7.09 -7.01
C SER A 236 -0.24 -6.30 -5.92
N MET A 237 -1.16 -6.94 -5.20
CA MET A 237 -1.93 -6.28 -4.13
C MET A 237 -1.10 -5.94 -2.90
N VAL A 238 0.02 -6.60 -2.67
CA VAL A 238 0.89 -6.35 -1.52
C VAL A 238 1.96 -5.31 -1.82
N GLN A 239 2.31 -5.06 -3.07
CA GLN A 239 3.34 -4.08 -3.46
C GLN A 239 3.02 -2.65 -3.02
N ILE A 240 1.78 -2.21 -3.07
CA ILE A 240 1.16 -0.92 -2.65
C ILE A 240 1.92 0.39 -2.96
N ILE A 241 3.21 0.39 -3.27
CA ILE A 241 4.01 1.58 -3.59
C ILE A 241 4.11 1.68 -5.11
N PHE A 242 3.18 2.37 -5.75
CA PHE A 242 3.16 2.53 -7.20
C PHE A 242 3.08 4.01 -7.59
N PHE A 243 3.75 4.36 -8.68
CA PHE A 243 3.94 5.76 -9.09
C PHE A 243 2.72 6.37 -9.78
N SER A 244 1.79 5.57 -10.28
CA SER A 244 0.54 6.11 -10.83
C SER A 244 -0.32 6.80 -9.77
N GLU A 245 -0.21 6.42 -8.49
CA GLU A 245 -1.05 7.01 -7.43
C GLU A 245 -0.31 7.20 -6.09
N THR A 246 -0.11 6.13 -5.30
CA THR A 246 0.34 6.21 -3.89
C THR A 246 1.68 6.91 -3.71
N ALA A 247 2.70 6.48 -4.43
CA ALA A 247 4.04 7.06 -4.33
C ALA A 247 4.02 8.55 -4.73
N THR A 248 3.28 8.90 -5.77
CA THR A 248 3.12 10.27 -6.26
C THR A 248 2.42 11.15 -5.22
N VAL A 249 1.36 10.66 -4.57
CA VAL A 249 0.68 11.39 -3.49
C VAL A 249 1.60 11.58 -2.28
N MET A 250 2.41 10.57 -1.93
CA MET A 250 3.43 10.70 -0.87
C MET A 250 4.42 11.84 -1.18
N LEU A 251 4.90 11.93 -2.42
CA LEU A 251 5.81 13.00 -2.84
C LEU A 251 5.11 14.37 -2.91
N ALA A 252 3.90 14.44 -3.46
CA ALA A 252 3.11 15.65 -3.58
C ALA A 252 2.75 16.28 -2.22
N THR A 253 2.53 15.46 -1.20
CA THR A 253 2.20 15.91 0.16
C THR A 253 3.40 16.41 0.95
N LYS A 254 4.61 16.41 0.35
CA LYS A 254 5.87 16.78 0.99
C LYS A 254 6.13 15.96 2.26
N SER A 255 5.80 14.68 2.21
CA SER A 255 6.14 13.74 3.28
C SER A 255 7.66 13.57 3.40
N PRO A 256 8.20 13.21 4.56
CA PRO A 256 9.63 13.07 4.80
C PRO A 256 10.20 11.78 4.19
N ILE A 257 9.80 11.48 2.95
CA ILE A 257 10.29 10.36 2.16
C ILE A 257 10.74 10.85 0.79
N LYS A 258 11.90 10.39 0.34
CA LYS A 258 12.48 10.78 -0.94
C LYS A 258 12.09 9.78 -2.05
N PHE A 259 12.14 10.23 -3.28
CA PHE A 259 11.84 9.41 -4.46
C PHE A 259 12.61 8.08 -4.46
N TRP A 260 13.93 8.12 -4.27
CA TRP A 260 14.75 6.91 -4.26
C TRP A 260 14.47 5.98 -3.07
N GLU A 261 14.03 6.54 -1.91
CA GLU A 261 13.62 5.73 -0.76
C GLU A 261 12.34 4.93 -1.06
N LEU A 262 11.42 5.51 -1.84
CA LEU A 262 10.22 4.80 -2.32
C LEU A 262 10.58 3.67 -3.28
N LEU A 263 11.56 3.88 -4.17
CA LEU A 263 12.07 2.82 -5.04
C LEU A 263 12.66 1.66 -4.22
N VAL A 264 13.48 1.98 -3.23
CA VAL A 264 14.07 0.96 -2.34
C VAL A 264 12.97 0.23 -1.56
N CYS A 265 12.03 0.96 -0.96
CA CYS A 265 10.89 0.35 -0.26
C CYS A 265 10.07 -0.57 -1.17
N PHE A 266 9.84 -0.18 -2.43
CA PHE A 266 9.13 -1.04 -3.39
C PHE A 266 9.90 -2.33 -3.67
N LEU A 267 11.21 -2.26 -3.92
CA LEU A 267 12.05 -3.42 -4.19
C LEU A 267 12.09 -4.37 -2.98
N GLU A 268 12.38 -3.83 -1.81
CA GLU A 268 12.41 -4.61 -0.57
C GLU A 268 11.06 -5.27 -0.29
N ARG A 269 9.97 -4.51 -0.46
CA ARG A 269 8.62 -5.02 -0.28
C ARG A 269 8.30 -6.14 -1.26
N THR A 270 8.68 -6.00 -2.51
CA THR A 270 8.52 -7.04 -3.53
C THR A 270 9.33 -8.30 -3.18
N ILE A 271 10.59 -8.14 -2.77
CA ILE A 271 11.47 -9.27 -2.37
C ILE A 271 10.88 -10.01 -1.15
N VAL A 272 10.32 -9.30 -0.19
CA VAL A 272 9.68 -9.90 1.00
C VAL A 272 8.33 -10.53 0.64
N ALA A 273 7.56 -9.93 -0.25
CA ALA A 273 6.26 -10.43 -0.66
C ALA A 273 6.34 -11.74 -1.46
N ILE A 274 7.36 -11.92 -2.30
CA ILE A 274 7.53 -13.11 -3.14
C ILE A 274 7.52 -14.42 -2.34
N PRO A 275 8.39 -14.66 -1.34
CA PRO A 275 8.35 -15.91 -0.58
C PRO A 275 7.06 -16.08 0.22
N MET A 276 6.48 -14.99 0.72
CA MET A 276 5.20 -15.07 1.45
C MET A 276 4.05 -15.44 0.53
N ALA A 277 3.99 -14.86 -0.67
CA ALA A 277 2.99 -15.19 -1.68
C ALA A 277 3.16 -16.64 -2.17
N SER A 278 4.42 -17.10 -2.33
CA SER A 278 4.70 -18.49 -2.69
C SER A 278 4.18 -19.45 -1.62
N ILE A 279 4.50 -19.22 -0.34
CA ILE A 279 3.98 -20.03 0.76
C ILE A 279 2.44 -20.03 0.76
N ALA A 280 1.82 -18.85 0.63
CA ALA A 280 0.37 -18.73 0.62
C ALA A 280 -0.24 -19.48 -0.58
N MET A 281 0.36 -19.37 -1.76
CA MET A 281 -0.08 -20.07 -2.97
C MET A 281 -0.03 -21.59 -2.77
N HIS A 282 1.09 -22.14 -2.29
CA HIS A 282 1.24 -23.60 -2.10
C HIS A 282 0.36 -24.17 -0.99
N LEU A 283 0.06 -23.37 0.04
CA LEU A 283 -0.76 -23.85 1.18
C LEU A 283 -2.26 -23.79 0.87
N PHE A 284 -2.70 -22.84 0.06
CA PHE A 284 -4.13 -22.56 -0.07
C PHE A 284 -4.69 -22.80 -1.47
N PHE A 285 -3.85 -22.92 -2.49
CA PHE A 285 -4.27 -23.07 -3.89
C PHE A 285 -3.49 -24.17 -4.61
#